data_7ce0d694f16da6719ebf95e6327dfba6
#
_entry.id   7ce0d694f16da6719ebf95e6327dfba6
#
_cell.length_a   1.000
_cell.length_b   1.000
_cell.length_c   1.000
_cell.angle_alpha   90.00
_cell.angle_beta   90.00
_cell.angle_gamma   90.00
#
_symmetry.space_group_name_H-M   'P 1'
#
loop_
_entity.id
_entity.type
_entity.pdbx_description
1 polymer ?
#
loop_
_entity_poly.entity_id
_entity_poly.type
_entity_poly.pdbx_seq_one_letter_code
_entity_poly.pdbx_strand_id
1 'polypeptide(L)'
;MTSGMPLSSFSQNSVKGRVAETIIRELFLAHNFNVFDYGMERSVPGIAELTRKTFGAVKNQIAPLPAFLVQAARTRRLHLVEVKYRASGSFSIEDIKGEYPWPHAFFIVVSREHIKCLTYKQLAAGKAITPTCNNLLIVLKDLDLDRMLIVQFGVLARKFFTGV
;
A
#
# COMPACT_ATOMS: atom_id res chain seq x y z
N MET A 1 -17.65 17.88 -30.75
CA MET A 1 -17.67 17.82 -29.28
C MET A 1 -17.83 16.37 -28.87
N THR A 2 -16.74 15.68 -28.62
CA THR A 2 -16.74 14.32 -28.09
C THR A 2 -16.95 14.41 -26.57
N SER A 3 -18.18 14.23 -26.13
CA SER A 3 -18.53 14.01 -24.73
C SER A 3 -17.91 12.69 -24.30
N GLY A 4 -16.69 12.73 -23.75
CA GLY A 4 -16.06 11.55 -23.18
C GLY A 4 -16.90 11.04 -22.01
N MET A 5 -17.27 9.76 -22.01
CA MET A 5 -17.92 9.13 -20.88
C MET A 5 -17.04 9.32 -19.64
N PRO A 6 -17.60 9.71 -18.49
CA PRO A 6 -16.82 9.83 -17.26
C PRO A 6 -16.23 8.46 -16.89
N LEU A 7 -14.95 8.47 -16.45
CA LEU A 7 -14.29 7.27 -15.97
C LEU A 7 -15.12 6.61 -14.85
N SER A 8 -15.26 5.29 -14.91
CA SER A 8 -15.95 4.56 -13.85
C SER A 8 -15.26 4.77 -12.48
N SER A 9 -16.03 4.73 -11.41
CA SER A 9 -15.49 4.81 -10.03
C SER A 9 -14.42 3.73 -9.76
N PHE A 10 -14.58 2.56 -10.36
CA PHE A 10 -13.59 1.48 -10.30
C PHE A 10 -12.25 1.89 -10.94
N SER A 11 -12.28 2.48 -12.15
CA SER A 11 -11.07 2.94 -12.83
C SER A 11 -10.37 4.05 -12.05
N GLN A 12 -11.12 5.00 -11.49
CA GLN A 12 -10.58 6.06 -10.67
C GLN A 12 -9.91 5.53 -9.40
N ASN A 13 -10.53 4.57 -8.70
CA ASN A 13 -9.96 3.95 -7.50
C ASN A 13 -8.72 3.12 -7.81
N SER A 14 -8.69 2.45 -8.95
CA SER A 14 -7.51 1.71 -9.42
C SER A 14 -6.32 2.66 -9.69
N VAL A 15 -6.56 3.81 -10.33
CA VAL A 15 -5.53 4.83 -10.57
C VAL A 15 -5.03 5.40 -9.25
N LYS A 16 -5.91 5.75 -8.31
CA LYS A 16 -5.53 6.26 -6.99
C LYS A 16 -4.68 5.25 -6.21
N GLY A 17 -5.01 3.97 -6.28
CA GLY A 17 -4.21 2.90 -5.69
C GLY A 17 -2.79 2.87 -6.25
N ARG A 18 -2.64 2.92 -7.57
CA ARG A 18 -1.32 2.93 -8.22
C ARG A 18 -0.50 4.18 -7.90
N VAL A 19 -1.16 5.34 -7.81
CA VAL A 19 -0.48 6.59 -7.39
C VAL A 19 0.02 6.46 -5.95
N ALA A 20 -0.79 5.93 -5.03
CA ALA A 20 -0.39 5.69 -3.66
C ALA A 20 0.82 4.74 -3.57
N GLU A 21 0.80 3.64 -4.32
CA GLU A 21 1.93 2.71 -4.38
C GLU A 21 3.19 3.37 -4.94
N THR A 22 3.06 4.20 -5.99
CA THR A 22 4.20 4.94 -6.55
C THR A 22 4.79 5.89 -5.53
N ILE A 23 3.97 6.64 -4.80
CA ILE A 23 4.43 7.56 -3.74
C ILE A 23 5.21 6.79 -2.66
N ILE A 24 4.70 5.65 -2.20
CA ILE A 24 5.37 4.85 -1.17
C ILE A 24 6.65 4.21 -1.71
N ARG A 25 6.65 3.76 -2.96
CA ARG A 25 7.86 3.25 -3.61
C ARG A 25 8.96 4.30 -3.63
N GLU A 26 8.66 5.50 -4.10
CA GLU A 26 9.63 6.60 -4.16
C GLU A 26 10.08 7.04 -2.76
N LEU A 27 9.20 6.99 -1.76
CA LEU A 27 9.57 7.24 -0.36
C LEU A 27 10.65 6.26 0.13
N PHE A 28 10.49 4.97 -0.13
CA PHE A 28 11.50 3.97 0.26
C PHE A 28 12.80 4.15 -0.53
N LEU A 29 12.73 4.43 -1.82
CA LEU A 29 13.93 4.71 -2.64
C LEU A 29 14.68 5.94 -2.12
N ALA A 30 13.98 7.01 -1.75
CA ALA A 30 14.58 8.21 -1.17
C ALA A 30 15.28 7.95 0.18
N HIS A 31 14.87 6.90 0.89
CA HIS A 31 15.53 6.42 2.12
C HIS A 31 16.62 5.39 1.88
N ASN A 32 17.07 5.23 0.63
CA ASN A 32 18.09 4.25 0.23
C ASN A 32 17.70 2.78 0.50
N PHE A 33 16.41 2.46 0.45
CA PHE A 33 15.96 1.08 0.43
C PHE A 33 16.06 0.50 -0.98
N ASN A 34 16.42 -0.76 -1.08
CA ASN A 34 16.16 -1.53 -2.30
C ASN A 34 14.66 -1.90 -2.31
N VAL A 35 13.97 -1.60 -3.38
CA VAL A 35 12.53 -1.89 -3.54
C VAL A 35 12.34 -2.86 -4.69
N PHE A 36 11.71 -3.98 -4.38
CA PHE A 36 11.38 -5.03 -5.34
C PHE A 36 9.87 -5.13 -5.46
N ASP A 37 9.36 -5.07 -6.67
CA ASP A 37 7.95 -5.32 -6.96
C ASP A 37 7.68 -6.81 -6.71
N TYR A 38 6.81 -7.11 -5.77
CA TYR A 38 6.54 -8.47 -5.33
C TYR A 38 5.17 -8.98 -5.80
N GLY A 39 4.23 -8.09 -6.06
CA GLY A 39 2.93 -8.44 -6.61
C GLY A 39 3.07 -9.05 -8.01
N MET A 40 2.63 -10.29 -8.19
CA MET A 40 2.73 -11.00 -9.47
C MET A 40 1.98 -10.30 -10.61
N GLU A 41 0.97 -9.52 -10.29
CA GLU A 41 0.21 -8.72 -11.25
C GLU A 41 1.08 -7.69 -12.01
N ARG A 42 2.22 -7.31 -11.41
CA ARG A 42 3.18 -6.36 -11.99
C ARG A 42 4.37 -7.03 -12.61
N SER A 43 4.79 -8.16 -12.03
CA SER A 43 6.01 -8.87 -12.43
C SER A 43 5.77 -9.73 -13.69
N VAL A 44 4.54 -10.17 -13.94
CA VAL A 44 4.20 -11.04 -15.07
C VAL A 44 2.96 -10.49 -15.79
N PRO A 45 3.14 -9.89 -16.98
CA PRO A 45 2.02 -9.44 -17.79
C PRO A 45 1.02 -10.56 -18.05
N GLY A 46 -0.27 -10.30 -17.82
CA GLY A 46 -1.35 -11.27 -18.05
C GLY A 46 -1.71 -12.15 -16.84
N ILE A 47 -0.91 -12.18 -15.77
CA ILE A 47 -1.28 -12.93 -14.55
C ILE A 47 -2.53 -12.35 -13.89
N ALA A 48 -2.72 -11.05 -13.89
CA ALA A 48 -3.94 -10.42 -13.38
C ALA A 48 -5.20 -10.91 -14.11
N GLU A 49 -5.10 -11.19 -15.40
CA GLU A 49 -6.18 -11.75 -16.18
C GLU A 49 -6.37 -13.25 -15.94
N LEU A 50 -5.28 -13.98 -15.82
CA LEU A 50 -5.30 -15.39 -15.46
C LEU A 50 -5.92 -15.61 -14.08
N THR A 51 -5.54 -14.84 -13.07
CA THR A 51 -6.07 -14.96 -11.70
C THR A 51 -7.56 -14.58 -11.61
N ARG A 52 -8.05 -13.71 -12.48
CA ARG A 52 -9.49 -13.41 -12.57
C ARG A 52 -10.31 -14.60 -13.12
N LYS A 53 -9.74 -15.37 -14.05
CA LYS A 53 -10.40 -16.49 -14.74
C LYS A 53 -10.12 -17.86 -14.13
N THR A 54 -9.19 -17.95 -13.19
CA THR A 54 -8.75 -19.23 -12.61
C THR A 54 -9.41 -19.47 -11.25
N PHE A 55 -9.98 -20.65 -11.08
CA PHE A 55 -10.53 -21.14 -9.83
C PHE A 55 -9.57 -22.17 -9.22
N GLY A 56 -9.34 -22.12 -7.90
CA GLY A 56 -8.56 -23.13 -7.21
C GLY A 56 -7.67 -22.60 -6.09
N ALA A 57 -7.05 -23.51 -5.34
CA ALA A 57 -6.23 -23.23 -4.17
C ALA A 57 -5.03 -22.29 -4.46
N VAL A 58 -4.45 -22.39 -5.64
CA VAL A 58 -3.30 -21.57 -6.06
C VAL A 58 -3.68 -20.08 -6.18
N LYS A 59 -4.90 -19.75 -6.61
CA LYS A 59 -5.40 -18.39 -6.68
C LYS A 59 -5.39 -17.73 -5.30
N ASN A 60 -5.81 -18.47 -4.27
CA ASN A 60 -5.88 -17.95 -2.90
C ASN A 60 -4.49 -17.74 -2.29
N GLN A 61 -3.46 -18.41 -2.80
CA GLN A 61 -2.07 -18.23 -2.38
C GLN A 61 -1.39 -17.06 -3.09
N ILE A 62 -1.79 -16.75 -4.32
CA ILE A 62 -1.20 -15.68 -5.15
C ILE A 62 -1.87 -14.33 -4.88
N ALA A 63 -3.19 -14.31 -4.69
CA ALA A 63 -3.97 -13.08 -4.52
C ALA A 63 -3.54 -12.17 -3.35
N PRO A 64 -3.04 -12.69 -2.21
CA PRO A 64 -2.65 -11.85 -1.08
C PRO A 64 -1.18 -11.40 -1.11
N LEU A 65 -0.47 -11.48 -2.23
CA LEU A 65 0.92 -11.02 -2.29
C LEU A 65 1.03 -9.52 -2.01
N PRO A 66 1.97 -9.09 -1.14
CA PRO A 66 2.20 -7.67 -0.87
C PRO A 66 2.67 -6.92 -2.13
N ALA A 67 2.49 -5.60 -2.15
CA ALA A 67 2.91 -4.78 -3.27
C ALA A 67 4.43 -4.78 -3.45
N PHE A 68 5.18 -4.71 -2.34
CA PHE A 68 6.64 -4.60 -2.35
C PHE A 68 7.31 -5.51 -1.34
N LEU A 69 8.52 -5.95 -1.70
CA LEU A 69 9.56 -6.37 -0.79
C LEU A 69 10.58 -5.23 -0.70
N VAL A 70 10.83 -4.70 0.48
CA VAL A 70 11.80 -3.64 0.69
C VAL A 70 12.96 -4.10 1.57
N GLN A 71 14.18 -3.70 1.23
CA GLN A 71 15.37 -4.02 2.00
C GLN A 71 16.08 -2.75 2.43
N ALA A 72 16.24 -2.57 3.73
CA ALA A 72 17.05 -1.48 4.28
C ALA A 72 18.52 -1.69 3.93
N ALA A 73 19.16 -0.72 3.27
CA ALA A 73 20.54 -0.85 2.80
C ALA A 73 21.52 -1.08 3.96
N ARG A 74 21.32 -0.40 5.09
CA ARG A 74 22.20 -0.47 6.25
C ARG A 74 22.07 -1.77 7.04
N THR A 75 20.84 -2.19 7.36
CA THR A 75 20.57 -3.35 8.21
C THR A 75 20.39 -4.66 7.45
N ARG A 76 20.24 -4.57 6.12
CA ARG A 76 19.91 -5.71 5.23
C ARG A 76 18.57 -6.41 5.57
N ARG A 77 17.79 -5.86 6.49
CA ARG A 77 16.48 -6.43 6.84
C ARG A 77 15.50 -6.29 5.71
N LEU A 78 14.75 -7.34 5.49
CA LEU A 78 13.66 -7.40 4.50
C LEU A 78 12.32 -7.16 5.17
N HIS A 79 11.48 -6.38 4.52
CA HIS A 79 10.12 -6.11 4.97
C HIS A 79 9.15 -6.25 3.82
N LEU A 80 8.01 -6.88 4.08
CA LEU A 80 6.88 -6.94 3.15
C LEU A 80 6.00 -5.73 3.37
N VAL A 81 5.62 -5.06 2.30
CA VAL A 81 4.84 -3.82 2.33
C VAL A 81 3.63 -3.96 1.40
N GLU A 82 2.47 -3.78 1.97
CA GLU A 82 1.21 -3.62 1.25
C GLU A 82 0.79 -2.15 1.30
N VAL A 83 0.33 -1.61 0.18
CA VAL A 83 -0.12 -0.22 0.09
C VAL A 83 -1.59 -0.18 -0.26
N LYS A 84 -2.35 0.62 0.49
CA LYS A 84 -3.77 0.86 0.26
C LYS A 84 -4.05 2.36 0.20
N TYR A 85 -4.84 2.77 -0.78
CA TYR A 85 -5.45 4.09 -0.77
C TYR A 85 -6.83 4.03 -0.13
N ARG A 86 -7.09 4.92 0.83
CA ARG A 86 -8.39 5.09 1.48
C ARG A 86 -8.69 6.57 1.67
N ALA A 87 -9.62 7.09 0.88
CA ALA A 87 -10.03 8.50 0.97
C ALA A 87 -10.57 8.87 2.36
N SER A 88 -11.24 7.91 3.04
CA SER A 88 -11.76 8.06 4.41
C SER A 88 -10.66 8.12 5.47
N GLY A 89 -9.45 7.67 5.16
CA GLY A 89 -8.40 7.49 6.16
C GLY A 89 -8.62 6.34 7.14
N SER A 90 -9.59 5.46 6.87
CA SER A 90 -9.93 4.31 7.72
C SER A 90 -9.56 2.99 7.04
N PHE A 91 -9.01 2.06 7.82
CA PHE A 91 -8.67 0.71 7.37
C PHE A 91 -8.62 -0.25 8.56
N SER A 92 -9.23 -1.41 8.42
CA SER A 92 -9.29 -2.44 9.43
C SER A 92 -9.07 -3.83 8.85
N ILE A 93 -9.06 -4.84 9.71
CA ILE A 93 -8.93 -6.25 9.27
C ILE A 93 -10.07 -6.67 8.33
N GLU A 94 -11.25 -6.08 8.47
CA GLU A 94 -12.43 -6.37 7.65
C GLU A 94 -12.25 -5.94 6.19
N ASP A 95 -11.34 -5.00 5.93
CA ASP A 95 -10.98 -4.57 4.57
C ASP A 95 -10.10 -5.59 3.83
N ILE A 96 -9.56 -6.57 4.54
CA ILE A 96 -8.69 -7.61 3.99
C ILE A 96 -9.54 -8.83 3.69
N LYS A 97 -9.63 -9.17 2.40
CA LYS A 97 -10.38 -10.35 1.96
C LYS A 97 -9.52 -11.61 2.04
N GLY A 98 -10.05 -12.64 2.72
CA GLY A 98 -9.41 -13.93 2.83
C GLY A 98 -8.26 -13.98 3.85
N GLU A 99 -7.52 -15.10 3.83
CA GLU A 99 -6.37 -15.29 4.70
C GLU A 99 -5.15 -14.53 4.18
N TYR A 100 -4.41 -13.90 5.07
CA TYR A 100 -3.17 -13.21 4.75
C TYR A 100 -2.00 -13.85 5.49
N PRO A 101 -1.06 -14.50 4.80
CA PRO A 101 -0.09 -15.38 5.44
C PRO A 101 1.13 -14.67 6.05
N TRP A 102 1.23 -13.34 5.94
CA TRP A 102 2.40 -12.60 6.42
C TRP A 102 2.07 -11.68 7.61
N PRO A 103 2.22 -12.17 8.86
CA PRO A 103 1.83 -11.42 10.05
C PRO A 103 2.65 -10.15 10.27
N HIS A 104 3.88 -10.10 9.76
CA HIS A 104 4.78 -8.97 9.91
C HIS A 104 4.78 -7.99 8.73
N ALA A 105 3.95 -8.23 7.71
CA ALA A 105 3.81 -7.29 6.60
C ALA A 105 3.24 -5.96 7.10
N PHE A 106 3.82 -4.87 6.61
CA PHE A 106 3.34 -3.53 6.87
C PHE A 106 2.21 -3.18 5.91
N PHE A 107 1.08 -2.76 6.44
CA PHE A 107 -0.02 -2.15 5.70
C PHE A 107 0.12 -0.63 5.78
N ILE A 108 0.57 -0.03 4.71
CA ILE A 108 0.69 1.43 4.59
C ILE A 108 -0.56 1.97 3.92
N VAL A 109 -1.31 2.78 4.65
CA VAL A 109 -2.55 3.38 4.17
C VAL A 109 -2.30 4.84 3.87
N VAL A 110 -2.44 5.18 2.60
CA VAL A 110 -2.36 6.55 2.10
C VAL A 110 -3.77 7.10 2.01
N SER A 111 -4.00 8.23 2.61
CA SER A 111 -5.27 8.98 2.55
C SER A 111 -5.04 10.37 1.96
N ARG A 112 -6.09 11.17 1.91
CA ARG A 112 -6.00 12.58 1.49
C ARG A 112 -5.12 13.43 2.41
N GLU A 113 -4.92 13.02 3.66
CA GLU A 113 -4.24 13.84 4.67
C GLU A 113 -3.04 13.15 5.31
N HIS A 114 -3.04 11.82 5.39
CA HIS A 114 -2.06 11.09 6.18
C HIS A 114 -1.53 9.85 5.48
N ILE A 115 -0.29 9.49 5.83
CA ILE A 115 0.31 8.19 5.56
C ILE A 115 0.45 7.48 6.91
N LYS A 116 -0.32 6.41 7.10
CA LYS A 116 -0.37 5.64 8.34
C LYS A 116 -0.03 4.19 8.10
N CYS A 117 0.41 3.49 9.13
CA CYS A 117 0.87 2.12 9.00
C CYS A 117 0.55 1.28 10.24
N LEU A 118 0.13 0.04 10.00
CA LEU A 118 0.06 -1.04 10.97
C LEU A 118 0.62 -2.31 10.34
N THR A 119 1.10 -3.23 11.17
CA THR A 119 1.39 -4.59 10.70
C THR A 119 0.08 -5.40 10.58
N TYR A 120 0.10 -6.44 9.74
CA TYR A 120 -1.04 -7.36 9.67
C TYR A 120 -1.38 -7.96 11.05
N LYS A 121 -0.36 -8.33 11.84
CA LYS A 121 -0.55 -8.83 13.20
C LYS A 121 -1.32 -7.84 14.09
N GLN A 122 -1.06 -6.54 13.95
CA GLN A 122 -1.77 -5.52 14.72
C GLN A 122 -3.23 -5.38 14.25
N LEU A 123 -3.46 -5.44 12.92
CA LEU A 123 -4.81 -5.45 12.36
C LEU A 123 -5.61 -6.68 12.81
N ALA A 124 -4.99 -7.87 12.75
CA ALA A 124 -5.59 -9.12 13.22
C ALA A 124 -5.89 -9.12 14.73
N ALA A 125 -5.14 -8.36 15.52
CA ALA A 125 -5.38 -8.15 16.96
C ALA A 125 -6.48 -7.09 17.23
N GLY A 126 -7.19 -6.61 16.22
CA GLY A 126 -8.28 -5.65 16.34
C GLY A 126 -7.87 -4.17 16.32
N LYS A 127 -6.59 -3.84 16.06
CA LYS A 127 -6.20 -2.46 15.81
C LYS A 127 -6.69 -2.02 14.43
N ALA A 128 -7.05 -0.74 14.31
CA ALA A 128 -7.50 -0.16 13.06
C ALA A 128 -6.80 1.18 12.81
N ILE A 129 -6.64 1.54 11.55
CA ILE A 129 -6.27 2.89 11.14
C ILE A 129 -7.55 3.70 11.07
N THR A 130 -7.54 4.85 11.72
CA THR A 130 -8.62 5.83 11.71
C THR A 130 -8.07 7.21 11.39
N PRO A 131 -8.91 8.18 10.98
CA PRO A 131 -8.45 9.55 10.73
C PRO A 131 -7.70 10.18 11.92
N THR A 132 -8.09 9.82 13.14
CA THR A 132 -7.57 10.40 14.38
C THR A 132 -6.50 9.56 15.09
N CYS A 133 -6.22 8.33 14.64
CA CYS A 133 -5.20 7.50 15.28
C CYS A 133 -3.77 8.01 15.02
N ASN A 134 -2.85 7.72 15.95
CA ASN A 134 -1.46 8.14 15.90
C ASN A 134 -0.52 7.13 15.22
N ASN A 135 -1.05 6.22 14.41
CA ASN A 135 -0.26 5.23 13.67
C ASN A 135 0.41 5.82 12.42
N LEU A 136 0.98 7.00 12.54
CA LEU A 136 1.72 7.65 11.47
C LEU A 136 2.97 6.83 11.12
N LEU A 137 3.31 6.77 9.84
CA LEU A 137 4.50 6.06 9.35
C LEU A 137 5.78 6.51 10.06
N ILE A 138 5.84 7.76 10.44
CA ILE A 138 6.97 8.39 11.13
C ILE A 138 7.28 7.80 12.51
N VAL A 139 6.33 7.17 13.20
CA VAL A 139 6.53 6.55 14.52
C VAL A 139 7.04 5.11 14.43
N LEU A 140 7.18 4.55 13.24
CA LEU A 140 7.73 3.21 13.04
C LEU A 140 9.25 3.21 13.17
N LYS A 141 9.74 2.79 14.32
CA LYS A 141 11.18 2.68 14.59
C LYS A 141 11.85 1.56 13.78
N ASP A 142 11.10 0.54 13.43
CA ASP A 142 11.63 -0.65 12.75
C ASP A 142 12.14 -0.36 11.33
N LEU A 143 11.60 0.66 10.68
CA LEU A 143 11.99 1.04 9.33
C LEU A 143 13.09 2.11 9.30
N ASP A 144 13.40 2.76 10.42
CA ASP A 144 14.45 3.82 10.52
C ASP A 144 14.33 4.87 9.40
N LEU A 145 13.11 5.38 9.21
CA LEU A 145 12.79 6.33 8.15
C LEU A 145 13.05 7.78 8.61
N ASP A 146 13.59 8.60 7.73
CA ASP A 146 13.81 10.01 7.99
C ASP A 146 12.49 10.79 8.08
N ARG A 147 12.32 11.53 9.16
CA ARG A 147 11.11 12.30 9.44
C ARG A 147 10.81 13.35 8.39
N MET A 148 11.83 14.07 7.94
CA MET A 148 11.65 15.16 6.98
C MET A 148 11.19 14.64 5.64
N LEU A 149 11.74 13.53 5.18
CA LEU A 149 11.32 12.89 3.94
C LEU A 149 9.88 12.39 4.03
N ILE A 150 9.48 11.77 5.15
CA ILE A 150 8.09 11.32 5.33
C ILE A 150 7.12 12.51 5.25
N VAL A 151 7.46 13.63 5.88
CA VAL A 151 6.63 14.84 5.83
C VAL A 151 6.53 15.37 4.40
N GLN A 152 7.63 15.41 3.65
CA GLN A 152 7.64 15.84 2.25
C GLN A 152 6.77 14.94 1.37
N PHE A 153 6.88 13.61 1.53
CA PHE A 153 6.02 12.67 0.82
C PHE A 153 4.55 12.75 1.24
N GLY A 154 4.28 13.07 2.50
CA GLY A 154 2.93 13.37 2.99
C GLY A 154 2.32 14.59 2.30
N VAL A 155 3.11 15.67 2.14
CA VAL A 155 2.69 16.87 1.38
C VAL A 155 2.45 16.52 -0.10
N LEU A 156 3.32 15.72 -0.70
CA LEU A 156 3.18 15.26 -2.08
C LEU A 156 1.88 14.45 -2.27
N ALA A 157 1.62 13.49 -1.38
CA ALA A 157 0.40 12.70 -1.40
C ALA A 157 -0.86 13.58 -1.29
N ARG A 158 -0.84 14.56 -0.39
CA ARG A 158 -1.94 15.52 -0.24
C ARG A 158 -2.21 16.28 -1.55
N LYS A 159 -1.17 16.76 -2.23
CA LYS A 159 -1.32 17.45 -3.53
C LYS A 159 -1.98 16.56 -4.58
N PHE A 160 -1.64 15.29 -4.63
CA PHE A 160 -2.24 14.36 -5.59
C PHE A 160 -3.70 14.01 -5.27
N PHE A 161 -4.06 13.93 -4.00
CA PHE A 161 -5.37 13.40 -3.60
C PHE A 161 -6.40 14.45 -3.19
N THR A 162 -6.02 15.72 -3.02
CA THR A 162 -6.97 16.78 -2.63
C THR A 162 -7.80 17.33 -3.81
N GLY A 163 -7.38 17.09 -5.04
CA GLY A 163 -8.08 17.55 -6.25
C GLY A 163 -8.85 16.47 -7.01
N VAL A 164 -9.04 15.28 -6.41
CA VAL A 164 -9.56 14.10 -7.12
C VAL A 164 -10.72 13.46 -6.39
#